data_43ebbb10a412b974446f90659728fc20
#
_entry.id   43ebbb10a412b974446f90659728fc20
#
_cell.length_a   1.000
_cell.length_b   1.000
_cell.length_c   1.000
_cell.angle_alpha   90.00
_cell.angle_beta   90.00
_cell.angle_gamma   90.00
#
_symmetry.space_group_name_H-M   'P 1'
#
loop_
_entity.id
_entity.type
_entity.pdbx_description
1 polymer ?
#
loop_
_entity_poly.entity_id
_entity_poly.type
_entity_poly.pdbx_seq_one_letter_code
_entity_poly.pdbx_strand_id
1 'polypeptide(L)'
;MAVFFWITIWQFASMYLGQEILLASPVSVVRKLFELSFTGNFWQSVGFSFVRIVTGFLLAMFLGIFLAVLVYWSKTVEILIAPVIAVVKSTPVASFIILCLIWIPSRNLSVFISFLMVLPVIYTNILEGIRQTDSKILEMAKVFQVNPGRKIRYIYVSQVLPYFLSACRLSLGMCWKAGVAAEVIGVPSGSIGEKLYNAKIYLNTPDLFAWTIVIIVISFVFEKCFLGIVSRVVYMIEHK
;
A
#
# COMPACT_ATOMS: atom_id res chain seq x y z
N MET A 1 3.11 -26.44 6.58
CA MET A 1 1.89 -27.22 6.80
C MET A 1 0.61 -26.46 6.39
N ALA A 2 0.30 -25.26 6.92
CA ALA A 2 -0.94 -24.53 6.59
C ALA A 2 -1.15 -24.25 5.09
N VAL A 3 -0.13 -23.78 4.37
CA VAL A 3 -0.24 -23.48 2.93
C VAL A 3 -0.58 -24.73 2.13
N PHE A 4 0.09 -25.85 2.44
CA PHE A 4 -0.18 -27.12 1.77
C PHE A 4 -1.61 -27.61 2.02
N PHE A 5 -2.12 -27.48 3.24
CA PHE A 5 -3.49 -27.81 3.60
C PHE A 5 -4.51 -27.02 2.75
N TRP A 6 -4.34 -25.70 2.64
CA TRP A 6 -5.25 -24.85 1.85
C TRP A 6 -5.17 -25.10 0.34
N ILE A 7 -3.97 -25.38 -0.20
CA ILE A 7 -3.81 -25.76 -1.62
C ILE A 7 -4.52 -27.09 -1.90
N THR A 8 -4.44 -28.05 -0.96
CA THR A 8 -5.14 -29.34 -1.11
C THR A 8 -6.66 -29.16 -1.11
N ILE A 9 -7.20 -28.35 -0.19
CA ILE A 9 -8.63 -28.02 -0.17
C ILE A 9 -9.05 -27.37 -1.50
N TRP A 10 -8.28 -26.39 -1.97
CA TRP A 10 -8.56 -25.74 -3.26
C TRP A 10 -8.54 -26.73 -4.41
N GLN A 11 -7.58 -27.65 -4.48
CA GLN A 11 -7.52 -28.68 -5.50
C GLN A 11 -8.77 -29.59 -5.47
N PHE A 12 -9.19 -30.07 -4.29
CA PHE A 12 -10.39 -30.88 -4.17
C PHE A 12 -11.66 -30.10 -4.54
N ALA A 13 -11.79 -28.86 -4.14
CA ALA A 13 -12.90 -27.99 -4.52
C ALA A 13 -13.00 -27.80 -6.06
N SER A 14 -11.84 -27.58 -6.71
CA SER A 14 -11.79 -27.47 -8.16
C SER A 14 -12.17 -28.78 -8.86
N MET A 15 -11.73 -29.91 -8.35
CA MET A 15 -12.12 -31.24 -8.89
C MET A 15 -13.60 -31.52 -8.67
N TYR A 16 -14.17 -31.14 -7.54
CA TYR A 16 -15.60 -31.33 -7.24
C TYR A 16 -16.50 -30.51 -8.18
N LEU A 17 -16.11 -29.26 -8.49
CA LEU A 17 -16.84 -28.38 -9.40
C LEU A 17 -16.71 -28.82 -10.87
N GLY A 18 -15.62 -29.49 -11.27
CA GLY A 18 -15.40 -30.05 -12.60
C GLY A 18 -15.39 -29.03 -13.75
N GLN A 19 -15.46 -27.73 -13.47
CA GLN A 19 -15.51 -26.67 -14.47
C GLN A 19 -14.42 -25.61 -14.16
N GLU A 20 -13.38 -25.54 -14.99
CA GLU A 20 -12.28 -24.58 -14.85
C GLU A 20 -12.72 -23.11 -14.94
N ILE A 21 -13.85 -22.86 -15.63
CA ILE A 21 -14.44 -21.51 -15.74
C ILE A 21 -14.90 -21.00 -14.36
N LEU A 22 -15.42 -21.89 -13.50
CA LEU A 22 -15.89 -21.51 -12.16
C LEU A 22 -14.75 -21.43 -11.16
N LEU A 23 -13.86 -22.43 -11.17
CA LEU A 23 -12.73 -22.50 -10.25
C LEU A 23 -11.55 -23.19 -10.92
N ALA A 24 -10.54 -22.41 -11.29
CA ALA A 24 -9.29 -22.95 -11.83
C ALA A 24 -8.56 -23.82 -10.80
N SER A 25 -7.99 -24.94 -11.25
CA SER A 25 -7.18 -25.79 -10.38
C SER A 25 -5.83 -25.12 -10.04
N PRO A 26 -5.24 -25.36 -8.86
CA PRO A 26 -3.89 -24.89 -8.54
C PRO A 26 -2.85 -25.26 -9.61
N VAL A 27 -2.99 -26.45 -10.21
CA VAL A 27 -2.07 -26.94 -11.24
C VAL A 27 -2.19 -26.11 -12.52
N SER A 28 -3.42 -25.81 -12.99
CA SER A 28 -3.62 -24.98 -14.18
C SER A 28 -3.13 -23.55 -13.97
N VAL A 29 -3.33 -23.01 -12.76
CA VAL A 29 -2.84 -21.67 -12.38
C VAL A 29 -1.30 -21.60 -12.37
N VAL A 30 -0.63 -22.59 -11.79
CA VAL A 30 0.84 -22.66 -11.79
C VAL A 30 1.39 -22.80 -13.20
N ARG A 31 0.79 -23.66 -14.05
CA ARG A 31 1.17 -23.78 -15.47
C ARG A 31 1.03 -22.42 -16.16
N LYS A 32 -0.08 -21.73 -15.94
CA LYS A 32 -0.33 -20.42 -16.55
C LYS A 32 0.65 -19.34 -16.07
N LEU A 33 0.99 -19.32 -14.80
CA LEU A 33 2.04 -18.45 -14.27
C LEU A 33 3.39 -18.67 -14.97
N PHE A 34 3.75 -19.95 -15.19
CA PHE A 34 4.98 -20.29 -15.91
C PHE A 34 4.92 -19.77 -17.35
N GLU A 35 3.86 -20.03 -18.08
CA GLU A 35 3.68 -19.53 -19.47
C GLU A 35 3.80 -18.00 -19.53
N LEU A 36 3.12 -17.28 -18.63
CA LEU A 36 3.15 -15.82 -18.57
C LEU A 36 4.53 -15.27 -18.23
N SER A 37 5.27 -15.90 -17.32
CA SER A 37 6.57 -15.41 -16.85
C SER A 37 7.64 -15.34 -17.94
N PHE A 38 7.51 -16.12 -19.01
CA PHE A 38 8.41 -16.08 -20.18
C PHE A 38 8.03 -15.02 -21.21
N THR A 39 6.89 -14.33 -21.03
CA THR A 39 6.47 -13.28 -21.97
C THR A 39 6.99 -11.91 -21.53
N GLY A 40 7.56 -11.14 -22.49
CA GLY A 40 8.01 -9.76 -22.20
C GLY A 40 6.88 -8.85 -21.72
N ASN A 41 5.66 -9.04 -22.22
CA ASN A 41 4.48 -8.28 -21.82
C ASN A 41 4.11 -8.48 -20.34
N PHE A 42 4.44 -9.63 -19.75
CA PHE A 42 4.22 -9.90 -18.34
C PHE A 42 5.03 -8.93 -17.46
N TRP A 43 6.33 -8.86 -17.69
CA TRP A 43 7.23 -7.99 -16.91
C TRP A 43 6.95 -6.50 -17.13
N GLN A 44 6.52 -6.12 -18.34
CA GLN A 44 6.08 -4.75 -18.61
C GLN A 44 4.84 -4.40 -17.78
N SER A 45 3.84 -5.27 -17.73
CA SER A 45 2.62 -5.03 -16.93
C SER A 45 2.92 -4.98 -15.43
N VAL A 46 3.80 -5.87 -14.95
CA VAL A 46 4.27 -5.88 -13.57
C VAL A 46 5.00 -4.57 -13.23
N GLY A 47 5.95 -4.16 -14.06
CA GLY A 47 6.71 -2.92 -13.88
C GLY A 47 5.83 -1.68 -13.94
N PHE A 48 4.87 -1.65 -14.86
CA PHE A 48 3.92 -0.56 -15.00
C PHE A 48 3.10 -0.34 -13.72
N SER A 49 2.44 -1.39 -13.21
CA SER A 49 1.63 -1.29 -11.99
C SER A 49 2.49 -1.05 -10.75
N PHE A 50 3.63 -1.72 -10.65
CA PHE A 50 4.57 -1.56 -9.53
C PHE A 50 5.01 -0.11 -9.36
N VAL A 51 5.55 0.50 -10.41
CA VAL A 51 6.06 1.88 -10.35
C VAL A 51 4.96 2.85 -9.93
N ARG A 52 3.73 2.68 -10.43
CA ARG A 52 2.61 3.57 -10.11
C ARG A 52 2.14 3.44 -8.68
N ILE A 53 1.90 2.23 -8.23
CA ILE A 53 1.40 1.98 -6.88
C ILE A 53 2.44 2.44 -5.84
N VAL A 54 3.72 2.11 -6.08
CA VAL A 54 4.82 2.54 -5.21
C VAL A 54 5.00 4.06 -5.21
N THR A 55 4.88 4.71 -6.37
CA THR A 55 4.93 6.19 -6.44
C THR A 55 3.80 6.81 -5.61
N GLY A 56 2.57 6.30 -5.72
CA GLY A 56 1.43 6.76 -4.91
C GLY A 56 1.70 6.59 -3.41
N PHE A 57 2.23 5.43 -3.00
CA PHE A 57 2.61 5.16 -1.62
C PHE A 57 3.68 6.14 -1.10
N LEU A 58 4.77 6.34 -1.86
CA LEU A 58 5.86 7.23 -1.45
C LEU A 58 5.40 8.69 -1.35
N LEU A 59 4.62 9.16 -2.32
CA LEU A 59 4.04 10.51 -2.28
C LEU A 59 3.16 10.71 -1.03
N ALA A 60 2.31 9.72 -0.73
CA ALA A 60 1.46 9.77 0.47
C ALA A 60 2.27 9.72 1.76
N MET A 61 3.33 8.93 1.79
CA MET A 61 4.24 8.83 2.94
C MET A 61 4.90 10.19 3.23
N PHE A 62 5.52 10.81 2.24
CA PHE A 62 6.18 12.10 2.42
C PHE A 62 5.19 13.20 2.78
N LEU A 63 4.07 13.30 2.04
CA LEU A 63 3.07 14.33 2.31
C LEU A 63 2.36 14.09 3.66
N GLY A 64 2.08 12.84 4.02
CA GLY A 64 1.45 12.50 5.30
C GLY A 64 2.32 12.87 6.50
N ILE A 65 3.63 12.61 6.45
CA ILE A 65 4.59 13.04 7.47
C ILE A 65 4.64 14.56 7.54
N PHE A 66 4.75 15.22 6.39
CA PHE A 66 4.79 16.70 6.31
C PHE A 66 3.53 17.34 6.92
N LEU A 67 2.36 16.84 6.56
CA LEU A 67 1.09 17.34 7.10
C LEU A 67 0.96 17.08 8.61
N ALA A 68 1.41 15.93 9.11
CA ALA A 68 1.39 15.63 10.53
C ALA A 68 2.25 16.61 11.35
N VAL A 69 3.43 16.96 10.83
CA VAL A 69 4.31 17.96 11.45
C VAL A 69 3.67 19.36 11.40
N LEU A 70 3.10 19.77 10.28
CA LEU A 70 2.41 21.07 10.15
C LEU A 70 1.23 21.20 11.13
N VAL A 71 0.41 20.17 11.22
CA VAL A 71 -0.76 20.12 12.11
C VAL A 71 -0.33 20.16 13.58
N TYR A 72 0.77 19.51 13.94
CA TYR A 72 1.30 19.58 15.30
C TYR A 72 1.68 21.02 15.71
N TRP A 73 2.16 21.82 14.77
CA TRP A 73 2.57 23.20 15.04
C TRP A 73 1.42 24.22 14.91
N SER A 74 0.35 23.91 14.15
CA SER A 74 -0.71 24.86 13.83
C SER A 74 -2.10 24.26 13.97
N LYS A 75 -2.83 24.73 14.98
CA LYS A 75 -4.22 24.33 15.22
C LYS A 75 -5.17 24.73 14.06
N THR A 76 -4.84 25.82 13.37
CA THR A 76 -5.58 26.27 12.20
C THR A 76 -5.47 25.26 11.06
N VAL A 77 -4.27 24.73 10.82
CA VAL A 77 -4.03 23.69 9.80
C VAL A 77 -4.76 22.40 10.17
N GLU A 78 -4.80 22.04 11.46
CA GLU A 78 -5.58 20.89 11.94
C GLU A 78 -7.07 21.01 11.58
N ILE A 79 -7.68 22.17 11.89
CA ILE A 79 -9.10 22.43 11.64
C ILE A 79 -9.41 22.35 10.13
N LEU A 80 -8.51 22.83 9.27
CA LEU A 80 -8.70 22.81 7.82
C LEU A 80 -8.53 21.40 7.21
N ILE A 81 -7.60 20.61 7.72
CA ILE A 81 -7.28 19.28 7.17
C ILE A 81 -8.22 18.20 7.70
N ALA A 82 -8.70 18.31 8.94
CA ALA A 82 -9.54 17.30 9.58
C ALA A 82 -10.76 16.88 8.73
N PRO A 83 -11.56 17.77 8.15
CA PRO A 83 -12.71 17.38 7.33
C PRO A 83 -12.29 16.64 6.05
N VAL A 84 -11.19 17.04 5.42
CA VAL A 84 -10.68 16.37 4.21
C VAL A 84 -10.27 14.93 4.52
N ILE A 85 -9.52 14.73 5.59
CA ILE A 85 -9.12 13.39 6.03
C ILE A 85 -10.33 12.54 6.40
N ALA A 86 -11.34 13.13 7.06
CA ALA A 86 -12.57 12.43 7.43
C ALA A 86 -13.34 11.96 6.18
N VAL A 87 -13.49 12.81 5.18
CA VAL A 87 -14.14 12.48 3.90
C VAL A 87 -13.39 11.34 3.20
N VAL A 88 -12.07 11.42 3.09
CA VAL A 88 -11.26 10.37 2.44
C VAL A 88 -11.41 9.03 3.16
N LYS A 89 -11.43 9.03 4.50
CA LYS A 89 -11.59 7.79 5.30
C LYS A 89 -12.97 7.16 5.18
N SER A 90 -14.03 7.96 5.02
CA SER A 90 -15.41 7.49 5.00
C SER A 90 -15.91 7.12 3.60
N THR A 91 -15.23 7.57 2.54
CA THR A 91 -15.68 7.33 1.17
C THR A 91 -15.31 5.92 0.69
N PRO A 92 -16.26 5.14 0.14
CA PRO A 92 -15.97 3.85 -0.45
C PRO A 92 -14.98 3.99 -1.62
N VAL A 93 -13.93 3.15 -1.61
CA VAL A 93 -12.83 3.24 -2.61
C VAL A 93 -13.34 3.15 -4.04
N ALA A 94 -14.27 2.22 -4.33
CA ALA A 94 -14.82 2.04 -5.67
C ALA A 94 -15.56 3.30 -6.19
N SER A 95 -16.37 3.94 -5.34
CA SER A 95 -17.05 5.18 -5.68
C SER A 95 -16.06 6.31 -5.98
N PHE A 96 -14.98 6.37 -5.17
CA PHE A 96 -13.93 7.38 -5.36
C PHE A 96 -13.17 7.19 -6.68
N ILE A 97 -12.89 5.94 -7.05
CA ILE A 97 -12.23 5.60 -8.32
C ILE A 97 -13.07 6.10 -9.50
N ILE A 98 -14.37 5.80 -9.49
CA ILE A 98 -15.28 6.19 -10.58
C ILE A 98 -15.36 7.73 -10.69
N LEU A 99 -15.45 8.41 -9.54
CA LEU A 99 -15.49 9.87 -9.53
C LEU A 99 -14.19 10.47 -10.08
N CYS A 100 -13.04 9.93 -9.70
CA CYS A 100 -11.73 10.40 -10.16
C CYS A 100 -11.52 10.21 -11.66
N LEU A 101 -12.14 9.20 -12.29
CA LEU A 101 -12.05 8.99 -13.74
C LEU A 101 -12.60 10.14 -14.57
N ILE A 102 -13.41 11.02 -13.98
CA ILE A 102 -13.92 12.22 -14.67
C ILE A 102 -12.80 13.23 -14.95
N TRP A 103 -11.80 13.32 -14.05
CA TRP A 103 -10.74 14.33 -14.13
C TRP A 103 -9.35 13.77 -14.34
N ILE A 104 -9.13 12.51 -13.92
CA ILE A 104 -7.82 11.89 -13.93
C ILE A 104 -7.77 10.82 -15.03
N PRO A 105 -6.82 10.92 -15.98
CA PRO A 105 -6.62 9.86 -16.97
C PRO A 105 -6.38 8.51 -16.29
N SER A 106 -6.98 7.45 -16.82
CA SER A 106 -6.88 6.08 -16.27
C SER A 106 -5.44 5.64 -16.02
N ARG A 107 -4.50 6.11 -16.85
CA ARG A 107 -3.07 5.85 -16.69
C ARG A 107 -2.49 6.31 -15.34
N ASN A 108 -2.99 7.39 -14.75
CA ASN A 108 -2.47 7.94 -13.49
C ASN A 108 -3.36 7.63 -12.29
N LEU A 109 -4.48 6.95 -12.53
CA LEU A 109 -5.50 6.69 -11.52
C LEU A 109 -4.97 5.86 -10.35
N SER A 110 -4.18 4.79 -10.63
CA SER A 110 -3.61 3.94 -9.58
C SER A 110 -2.63 4.70 -8.68
N VAL A 111 -1.86 5.66 -9.21
CA VAL A 111 -1.00 6.53 -8.40
C VAL A 111 -1.84 7.34 -7.42
N PHE A 112 -2.88 8.00 -7.94
CA PHE A 112 -3.71 8.89 -7.14
C PHE A 112 -4.54 8.14 -6.08
N ILE A 113 -5.13 7.00 -6.44
CA ILE A 113 -5.93 6.20 -5.51
C ILE A 113 -5.05 5.56 -4.43
N SER A 114 -3.88 5.02 -4.79
CA SER A 114 -2.91 4.52 -3.81
C SER A 114 -2.47 5.63 -2.85
N PHE A 115 -2.15 6.82 -3.38
CA PHE A 115 -1.83 8.01 -2.60
C PHE A 115 -2.95 8.36 -1.62
N LEU A 116 -4.18 8.44 -2.11
CA LEU A 116 -5.33 8.85 -1.32
C LEU A 116 -5.64 7.90 -0.16
N MET A 117 -5.48 6.59 -0.38
CA MET A 117 -5.72 5.57 0.64
C MET A 117 -4.64 5.53 1.72
N VAL A 118 -3.39 5.80 1.36
CA VAL A 118 -2.25 5.77 2.27
C VAL A 118 -2.14 7.04 3.11
N LEU A 119 -2.42 8.20 2.51
CA LEU A 119 -2.25 9.52 3.13
C LEU A 119 -2.88 9.64 4.52
N PRO A 120 -4.17 9.30 4.73
CA PRO A 120 -4.79 9.41 6.05
C PRO A 120 -4.14 8.51 7.08
N VAL A 121 -3.70 7.32 6.68
CA VAL A 121 -3.10 6.33 7.60
C VAL A 121 -1.76 6.83 8.10
N ILE A 122 -0.88 7.27 7.19
CA ILE A 122 0.43 7.84 7.57
C ILE A 122 0.24 9.09 8.40
N TYR A 123 -0.58 10.04 7.94
CA TYR A 123 -0.84 11.30 8.64
C TYR A 123 -1.32 11.08 10.08
N THR A 124 -2.35 10.24 10.27
CA THR A 124 -2.93 10.06 11.61
C THR A 124 -1.99 9.33 12.56
N ASN A 125 -1.28 8.30 12.11
CA ASN A 125 -0.34 7.58 12.97
C ASN A 125 0.89 8.43 13.34
N ILE A 126 1.43 9.21 12.40
CA ILE A 126 2.56 10.12 12.68
C ILE A 126 2.14 11.21 13.66
N LEU A 127 0.98 11.84 13.44
CA LEU A 127 0.46 12.87 14.33
C LEU A 127 0.26 12.33 15.74
N GLU A 128 -0.30 11.13 15.86
CA GLU A 128 -0.48 10.46 17.15
C GLU A 128 0.86 10.16 17.80
N GLY A 129 1.83 9.64 17.05
CA GLY A 129 3.18 9.40 17.57
C GLY A 129 3.87 10.69 18.10
N ILE A 130 3.68 11.83 17.41
CA ILE A 130 4.20 13.12 17.89
C ILE A 130 3.49 13.55 19.17
N ARG A 131 2.16 13.37 19.27
CA ARG A 131 1.36 13.75 20.45
C ARG A 131 1.63 12.88 21.67
N GLN A 132 1.95 11.62 21.46
CA GLN A 132 2.26 10.64 22.52
C GLN A 132 3.71 10.73 23.01
N THR A 133 4.50 11.68 22.50
CA THR A 133 5.88 11.90 22.98
C THR A 133 5.87 12.26 24.47
N ASP A 134 6.67 11.56 25.26
CA ASP A 134 6.70 11.71 26.73
C ASP A 134 7.07 13.16 27.14
N SER A 135 6.14 13.81 27.82
CA SER A 135 6.29 15.18 28.32
C SER A 135 7.46 15.32 29.28
N LYS A 136 7.75 14.29 30.11
CA LYS A 136 8.88 14.32 31.06
C LYS A 136 10.22 14.38 30.34
N ILE A 137 10.37 13.64 29.24
CA ILE A 137 11.59 13.68 28.43
C ILE A 137 11.73 15.05 27.75
N LEU A 138 10.60 15.64 27.31
CA LEU A 138 10.61 16.99 26.73
C LEU A 138 10.95 18.08 27.75
N GLU A 139 10.48 17.96 28.98
CA GLU A 139 10.81 18.84 30.10
C GLU A 139 12.30 18.73 30.46
N MET A 140 12.81 17.50 30.60
CA MET A 140 14.23 17.23 30.80
C MET A 140 15.08 17.88 29.70
N ALA A 141 14.72 17.69 28.43
CA ALA A 141 15.43 18.31 27.31
C ALA A 141 15.40 19.85 27.35
N LYS A 142 14.35 20.43 27.92
CA LYS A 142 14.24 21.89 28.11
C LYS A 142 15.17 22.38 29.25
N VAL A 143 15.21 21.67 30.39
CA VAL A 143 16.09 22.00 31.53
C VAL A 143 17.55 21.91 31.10
N PHE A 144 17.95 20.89 30.37
CA PHE A 144 19.31 20.71 29.85
C PHE A 144 19.63 21.55 28.60
N GLN A 145 18.71 22.41 28.15
CA GLN A 145 18.87 23.26 26.97
C GLN A 145 19.32 22.49 25.71
N VAL A 146 18.77 21.29 25.51
CA VAL A 146 19.11 20.46 24.36
C VAL A 146 18.78 21.20 23.07
N ASN A 147 19.73 21.25 22.14
CA ASN A 147 19.57 21.88 20.83
C ASN A 147 18.33 21.28 20.06
N PRO A 148 17.49 22.15 19.44
CA PRO A 148 16.29 21.69 18.71
C PRO A 148 16.52 20.54 17.73
N GLY A 149 17.62 20.54 16.98
CA GLY A 149 17.97 19.45 16.05
C GLY A 149 18.23 18.12 16.76
N ARG A 150 18.91 18.15 17.92
CA ARG A 150 19.11 16.95 18.74
C ARG A 150 17.81 16.48 19.37
N LYS A 151 16.94 17.40 19.82
CA LYS A 151 15.61 17.08 20.35
C LYS A 151 14.75 16.36 19.31
N ILE A 152 14.74 16.83 18.06
CA ILE A 152 14.01 16.16 16.96
C ILE A 152 14.59 14.77 16.73
N ARG A 153 15.92 14.67 16.58
CA ARG A 153 16.58 13.42 16.20
C ARG A 153 16.48 12.33 17.29
N TYR A 154 16.73 12.65 18.54
CA TYR A 154 16.86 11.67 19.62
C TYR A 154 15.57 11.47 20.42
N ILE A 155 14.64 12.43 20.43
CA ILE A 155 13.40 12.31 21.18
C ILE A 155 12.24 12.03 20.24
N TYR A 156 11.92 12.97 19.33
CA TYR A 156 10.73 12.80 18.48
C TYR A 156 10.88 11.63 17.50
N VAL A 157 11.99 11.53 16.78
CA VAL A 157 12.18 10.45 15.80
C VAL A 157 12.11 9.08 16.48
N SER A 158 12.77 8.89 17.61
CA SER A 158 12.78 7.63 18.34
C SER A 158 11.37 7.23 18.82
N GLN A 159 10.59 8.17 19.34
CA GLN A 159 9.26 7.88 19.86
C GLN A 159 8.16 7.77 18.77
N VAL A 160 8.30 8.51 17.67
CA VAL A 160 7.37 8.43 16.51
C VAL A 160 7.59 7.17 15.69
N LEU A 161 8.78 6.59 15.73
CA LEU A 161 9.20 5.50 14.90
C LEU A 161 8.32 4.24 14.98
N PRO A 162 7.86 3.75 16.14
CA PRO A 162 6.94 2.62 16.23
C PRO A 162 5.61 2.90 15.51
N TYR A 163 5.10 4.14 15.61
CA TYR A 163 3.89 4.58 14.92
C TYR A 163 4.08 4.61 13.41
N PHE A 164 5.23 5.11 12.96
CA PHE A 164 5.59 5.10 11.54
C PHE A 164 5.67 3.69 10.96
N LEU A 165 6.34 2.76 11.66
CA LEU A 165 6.42 1.37 11.24
C LEU A 165 5.04 0.69 11.17
N SER A 166 4.19 0.94 12.16
CA SER A 166 2.82 0.45 12.17
C SER A 166 2.00 1.01 11.00
N ALA A 167 2.10 2.33 10.77
CA ALA A 167 1.45 2.99 9.64
C ALA A 167 1.92 2.42 8.29
N CYS A 168 3.23 2.21 8.12
CA CYS A 168 3.77 1.61 6.89
C CYS A 168 3.22 0.20 6.65
N ARG A 169 3.19 -0.67 7.66
CA ARG A 169 2.64 -2.03 7.54
C ARG A 169 1.19 -2.03 7.06
N LEU A 170 0.34 -1.20 7.67
CA LEU A 170 -1.06 -1.07 7.24
C LEU A 170 -1.18 -0.51 5.83
N SER A 171 -0.45 0.56 5.54
CA SER A 171 -0.51 1.29 4.28
C SER A 171 -0.02 0.47 3.09
N LEU A 172 1.00 -0.38 3.26
CA LEU A 172 1.56 -1.20 2.19
C LEU A 172 0.51 -2.18 1.64
N GLY A 173 -0.25 -2.86 2.50
CA GLY A 173 -1.34 -3.73 2.06
C GLY A 173 -2.50 -2.96 1.42
N MET A 174 -2.82 -1.77 1.95
CA MET A 174 -3.92 -0.93 1.43
C MET A 174 -3.59 -0.33 0.07
N CYS A 175 -2.36 0.15 -0.17
CA CYS A 175 -2.00 0.77 -1.44
C CYS A 175 -2.09 -0.21 -2.61
N TRP A 176 -1.68 -1.47 -2.42
CA TRP A 176 -1.79 -2.51 -3.45
C TRP A 176 -3.24 -2.84 -3.77
N LYS A 177 -4.07 -3.06 -2.75
CA LYS A 177 -5.50 -3.35 -2.95
C LYS A 177 -6.20 -2.22 -3.70
N ALA A 178 -5.98 -0.98 -3.28
CA ALA A 178 -6.62 0.19 -3.87
C ALA A 178 -6.07 0.52 -5.26
N GLY A 179 -4.75 0.44 -5.45
CA GLY A 179 -4.10 0.71 -6.72
C GLY A 179 -4.50 -0.27 -7.82
N VAL A 180 -4.52 -1.57 -7.50
CA VAL A 180 -5.00 -2.60 -8.45
C VAL A 180 -6.49 -2.46 -8.72
N ALA A 181 -7.32 -2.14 -7.70
CA ALA A 181 -8.75 -1.89 -7.93
C ALA A 181 -8.95 -0.69 -8.88
N ALA A 182 -8.15 0.37 -8.74
CA ALA A 182 -8.16 1.51 -9.65
C ALA A 182 -7.77 1.12 -11.08
N GLU A 183 -6.80 0.23 -11.26
CA GLU A 183 -6.42 -0.28 -12.58
C GLU A 183 -7.48 -1.21 -13.19
N VAL A 184 -8.16 -2.03 -12.38
CA VAL A 184 -9.25 -2.90 -12.88
C VAL A 184 -10.45 -2.08 -13.33
N ILE A 185 -10.79 -0.99 -12.63
CA ILE A 185 -11.92 -0.12 -12.98
C ILE A 185 -11.55 0.84 -14.11
N GLY A 186 -10.35 1.42 -14.07
CA GLY A 186 -9.88 2.39 -15.07
C GLY A 186 -9.28 1.78 -16.33
N VAL A 187 -8.95 0.49 -16.31
CA VAL A 187 -8.40 -0.31 -17.42
C VAL A 187 -7.27 0.41 -18.18
N PRO A 188 -6.22 0.91 -17.50
CA PRO A 188 -5.10 1.53 -18.21
C PRO A 188 -4.28 0.50 -18.98
N SER A 189 -4.05 0.75 -20.27
CA SER A 189 -3.32 -0.18 -21.13
C SER A 189 -1.93 -0.54 -20.59
N GLY A 190 -1.61 -1.83 -20.58
CA GLY A 190 -0.35 -2.38 -20.10
C GLY A 190 -0.28 -2.58 -18.58
N SER A 191 -1.37 -2.42 -17.82
CA SER A 191 -1.42 -2.66 -16.39
C SER A 191 -1.78 -4.10 -16.01
N ILE A 192 -1.48 -4.49 -14.77
CA ILE A 192 -1.98 -5.75 -14.20
C ILE A 192 -3.51 -5.73 -14.14
N GLY A 193 -4.12 -4.58 -13.80
CA GLY A 193 -5.57 -4.43 -13.75
C GLY A 193 -6.25 -4.65 -15.10
N GLU A 194 -5.65 -4.21 -16.20
CA GLU A 194 -6.13 -4.52 -17.55
C GLU A 194 -6.11 -6.04 -17.83
N LYS A 195 -5.03 -6.73 -17.40
CA LYS A 195 -4.93 -8.19 -17.57
C LYS A 195 -6.01 -8.94 -16.78
N LEU A 196 -6.26 -8.52 -15.55
CA LEU A 196 -7.36 -9.06 -14.74
C LEU A 196 -8.73 -8.81 -15.37
N TYR A 197 -8.96 -7.60 -15.87
CA TYR A 197 -10.20 -7.21 -16.52
C TYR A 197 -10.44 -8.05 -17.79
N ASN A 198 -9.42 -8.21 -18.63
CA ASN A 198 -9.50 -9.04 -19.84
C ASN A 198 -9.72 -10.52 -19.49
N ALA A 199 -9.01 -11.07 -18.50
CA ALA A 199 -9.21 -12.44 -18.03
C ALA A 199 -10.66 -12.68 -17.59
N LYS A 200 -11.28 -11.70 -16.91
CA LYS A 200 -12.70 -11.75 -16.53
C LYS A 200 -13.62 -11.76 -17.75
N ILE A 201 -13.40 -10.86 -18.73
CA ILE A 201 -14.27 -10.76 -19.92
C ILE A 201 -14.22 -12.02 -20.77
N TYR A 202 -13.01 -12.57 -20.95
CA TYR A 202 -12.81 -13.80 -21.74
C TYR A 202 -13.06 -15.09 -20.95
N LEU A 203 -13.55 -14.98 -19.70
CA LEU A 203 -13.82 -16.11 -18.80
C LEU A 203 -12.60 -17.04 -18.63
N ASN A 204 -11.40 -16.48 -18.73
CA ASN A 204 -10.15 -17.20 -18.53
C ASN A 204 -9.76 -17.20 -17.04
N THR A 205 -10.39 -18.07 -16.28
CA THR A 205 -10.21 -18.17 -14.83
C THR A 205 -8.77 -18.51 -14.42
N PRO A 206 -8.02 -19.40 -15.12
CA PRO A 206 -6.61 -19.62 -14.83
C PRO A 206 -5.76 -18.35 -14.91
N ASP A 207 -5.96 -17.49 -15.93
CA ASP A 207 -5.29 -16.19 -16.05
C ASP A 207 -5.63 -15.26 -14.88
N LEU A 208 -6.91 -15.19 -14.51
CA LEU A 208 -7.38 -14.34 -13.43
C LEU A 208 -6.72 -14.70 -12.09
N PHE A 209 -6.66 -16.00 -11.76
CA PHE A 209 -5.97 -16.47 -10.56
C PHE A 209 -4.45 -16.28 -10.64
N ALA A 210 -3.85 -16.51 -11.82
CA ALA A 210 -2.41 -16.29 -12.02
C ALA A 210 -2.02 -14.84 -11.76
N TRP A 211 -2.71 -13.87 -12.33
CA TRP A 211 -2.45 -12.43 -12.06
C TRP A 211 -2.74 -12.05 -10.62
N THR A 212 -3.74 -12.65 -9.97
CA THR A 212 -4.01 -12.42 -8.55
C THR A 212 -2.84 -12.89 -7.69
N ILE A 213 -2.26 -14.06 -7.97
CA ILE A 213 -1.07 -14.55 -7.27
C ILE A 213 0.12 -13.62 -7.51
N VAL A 214 0.32 -13.14 -8.73
CA VAL A 214 1.37 -12.16 -9.05
C VAL A 214 1.25 -10.91 -8.16
N ILE A 215 0.06 -10.36 -8.02
CA ILE A 215 -0.18 -9.19 -7.15
C ILE A 215 0.18 -9.51 -5.69
N ILE A 216 -0.26 -10.66 -5.17
CA ILE A 216 0.04 -11.09 -3.81
C ILE A 216 1.55 -11.20 -3.59
N VAL A 217 2.26 -11.87 -4.50
CA VAL A 217 3.71 -12.05 -4.40
C VAL A 217 4.44 -10.72 -4.44
N ILE A 218 4.11 -9.84 -5.39
CA ILE A 218 4.77 -8.54 -5.55
C ILE A 218 4.51 -7.65 -4.34
N SER A 219 3.26 -7.60 -3.85
CA SER A 219 2.92 -6.80 -2.67
C SER A 219 3.67 -7.29 -1.43
N PHE A 220 3.77 -8.61 -1.23
CA PHE A 220 4.49 -9.21 -0.12
C PHE A 220 6.01 -8.98 -0.20
N VAL A 221 6.59 -9.14 -1.39
CA VAL A 221 8.02 -8.86 -1.61
C VAL A 221 8.32 -7.39 -1.36
N PHE A 222 7.50 -6.49 -1.89
CA PHE A 222 7.65 -5.05 -1.67
C PHE A 222 7.55 -4.69 -0.17
N GLU A 223 6.56 -5.23 0.53
CA GLU A 223 6.40 -5.03 1.98
C GLU A 223 7.64 -5.47 2.75
N LYS A 224 8.13 -6.68 2.50
CA LYS A 224 9.34 -7.22 3.15
C LYS A 224 10.58 -6.38 2.86
N CYS A 225 10.79 -6.00 1.59
CA CYS A 225 11.92 -5.17 1.20
C CYS A 225 11.85 -3.78 1.84
N PHE A 226 10.69 -3.13 1.78
CA PHE A 226 10.50 -1.79 2.33
C PHE A 226 10.70 -1.77 3.84
N LEU A 227 10.02 -2.65 4.57
CA LEU A 227 10.17 -2.75 6.03
C LEU A 227 11.58 -3.15 6.44
N GLY A 228 12.27 -4.00 5.67
CA GLY A 228 13.66 -4.35 5.89
C GLY A 228 14.61 -3.15 5.75
N ILE A 229 14.39 -2.31 4.72
CA ILE A 229 15.15 -1.06 4.54
C ILE A 229 14.90 -0.10 5.70
N VAL A 230 13.63 0.12 6.05
CA VAL A 230 13.26 1.02 7.15
C VAL A 230 13.86 0.53 8.48
N SER A 231 13.73 -0.76 8.81
CA SER A 231 14.31 -1.31 10.04
C SER A 231 15.83 -1.16 10.11
N ARG A 232 16.52 -1.28 8.97
CA ARG A 232 17.98 -1.08 8.91
C ARG A 232 18.37 0.39 9.13
N VAL A 233 17.60 1.33 8.56
CA VAL A 233 17.80 2.76 8.78
C VAL A 233 17.58 3.12 10.25
N VAL A 234 16.53 2.57 10.86
CA VAL A 234 16.22 2.72 12.27
C VAL A 234 17.38 2.26 13.14
N TYR A 235 17.84 1.03 12.93
CA TYR A 235 18.96 0.47 13.68
C TYR A 235 20.22 1.37 13.60
N MET A 236 20.49 1.95 12.43
CA MET A 236 21.61 2.88 12.27
C MET A 236 21.43 4.21 13.02
N ILE A 237 20.17 4.66 13.25
CA ILE A 237 19.88 5.88 13.98
C ILE A 237 20.02 5.67 15.49
N GLU A 238 19.58 4.51 16.00
CA GLU A 238 19.59 4.17 17.42
C GLU A 238 21.01 3.83 17.95
N HIS A 239 21.91 3.34 17.09
CA HIS A 239 23.25 2.89 17.48
C HIS A 239 24.36 3.90 17.09
N LYS A 240 24.00 5.12 16.71
CA LYS A 240 24.90 6.29 16.56
C LYS A 240 24.60 7.34 17.63
#